data_c45218423d5c7d501445115067a93c0d
#
_entry.id   c45218423d5c7d501445115067a93c0d
#
_cell.length_a   1.000
_cell.length_b   1.000
_cell.length_c   1.000
_cell.angle_alpha   90.00
_cell.angle_beta   90.00
_cell.angle_gamma   90.00
#
_symmetry.space_group_name_H-M   'P 1'
#
loop_
_entity.id
_entity.type
_entity.pdbx_description
1 polymer ?
#
loop_
_entity_poly.entity_id
_entity_poly.type
_entity_poly.pdbx_seq_one_letter_code
_entity_poly.pdbx_strand_id
1 'polypeptide(L)'
;MILQALVKEYENLAENNLVPKRGWCQAKVSYAIDLNPNGKIKEIYPLKTEQTSGKKKVFLPVAKSVPEMVTRSSGVAANFLCDNVKYMLGIDQSGTNARVQECFQAAKEKHLALLKNVDEPMANAICNFFNLWNPETAYDNACVREKSDELNEGGNVIFCMGNDFAQDNDTIKKIWDNYVVHQTENTNDGICLATGEKTEIARIHRGIKGVPGAQTSGAALVSFNAPAFESYGKEQSYNAPVGKYAEFAYTTALNYLLSNRDKTFQLGDSMVVYWAENGMEEYQKTFSFVMNPHIDNEEQLQRIFDSLKKSRYVDVDNVQMDFEQSFYILCLAPNAARLSCLLYTSPSPRDPKTS
;
A
#
# COMPACT_ATOMS: atom_id res chain seq x y z
N MET A 1 -22.95 -0.56 0.63
CA MET A 1 -22.20 -0.27 1.89
C MET A 1 -20.91 0.47 1.57
N ILE A 2 -20.43 1.36 2.45
CA ILE A 2 -19.23 2.19 2.17
C ILE A 2 -17.97 1.36 1.95
N LEU A 3 -17.75 0.28 2.74
CA LEU A 3 -16.61 -0.62 2.53
C LEU A 3 -16.64 -1.31 1.16
N GLN A 4 -17.82 -1.68 0.68
CA GLN A 4 -17.99 -2.25 -0.66
C GLN A 4 -17.66 -1.23 -1.75
N ALA A 5 -18.06 0.03 -1.58
CA ALA A 5 -17.73 1.10 -2.50
C ALA A 5 -16.22 1.37 -2.54
N LEU A 6 -15.54 1.31 -1.38
CA LEU A 6 -14.08 1.43 -1.32
C LEU A 6 -13.36 0.21 -1.94
N VAL A 7 -13.92 -1.00 -1.83
CA VAL A 7 -13.37 -2.19 -2.52
C VAL A 7 -13.45 -2.00 -4.03
N LYS A 8 -14.60 -1.55 -4.56
CA LYS A 8 -14.72 -1.22 -5.99
C LYS A 8 -13.77 -0.11 -6.44
N GLU A 9 -13.61 0.93 -5.62
CA GLU A 9 -12.64 1.99 -5.93
C GLU A 9 -11.21 1.47 -5.95
N TYR A 10 -10.86 0.55 -5.03
CA TYR A 10 -9.56 -0.12 -5.08
C TYR A 10 -9.34 -0.86 -6.39
N GLU A 11 -10.32 -1.64 -6.85
CA GLU A 11 -10.25 -2.39 -8.10
C GLU A 11 -9.98 -1.47 -9.29
N ASN A 12 -10.72 -0.36 -9.36
CA ASN A 12 -10.54 0.68 -10.37
C ASN A 12 -9.15 1.34 -10.30
N LEU A 13 -8.69 1.70 -9.11
CA LEU A 13 -7.35 2.27 -8.91
C LEU A 13 -6.23 1.27 -9.28
N ALA A 14 -6.43 -0.01 -8.98
CA ALA A 14 -5.46 -1.06 -9.27
C ALA A 14 -5.38 -1.39 -10.78
N GLU A 15 -6.51 -1.38 -11.49
CA GLU A 15 -6.55 -1.51 -12.96
C GLU A 15 -5.78 -0.39 -13.65
N ASN A 16 -5.86 0.82 -13.11
CA ASN A 16 -5.13 1.99 -13.60
C ASN A 16 -3.68 2.10 -13.04
N ASN A 17 -3.19 1.10 -12.32
CA ASN A 17 -1.87 1.08 -11.68
C ASN A 17 -1.57 2.25 -10.73
N LEU A 18 -2.60 2.86 -10.15
CA LEU A 18 -2.50 3.98 -9.21
C LEU A 18 -2.21 3.51 -7.77
N VAL A 19 -2.55 2.28 -7.45
CA VAL A 19 -2.29 1.64 -6.15
C VAL A 19 -1.64 0.28 -6.32
N PRO A 20 -0.93 -0.23 -5.31
CA PRO A 20 -0.35 -1.56 -5.36
C PRO A 20 -1.41 -2.64 -5.49
N LYS A 21 -1.11 -3.71 -6.25
CA LYS A 21 -1.90 -4.93 -6.27
C LYS A 21 -1.77 -5.67 -4.92
N ARG A 22 -2.72 -6.54 -4.63
CA ARG A 22 -2.67 -7.40 -3.43
C ARG A 22 -1.34 -8.16 -3.37
N GLY A 23 -0.73 -8.20 -2.18
CA GLY A 23 0.58 -8.81 -1.99
C GLY A 23 1.77 -7.93 -2.40
N TRP A 24 1.51 -6.69 -2.86
CA TRP A 24 2.53 -5.72 -3.25
C TRP A 24 2.41 -4.44 -2.42
N CYS A 25 3.53 -3.73 -2.25
CA CYS A 25 3.54 -2.42 -1.58
C CYS A 25 4.59 -1.50 -2.20
N GLN A 26 4.48 -0.21 -1.91
CA GLN A 26 5.53 0.76 -2.21
C GLN A 26 6.53 0.79 -1.06
N ALA A 27 7.80 0.54 -1.35
CA ALA A 27 8.88 0.63 -0.38
C ALA A 27 9.95 1.62 -0.85
N LYS A 28 10.55 2.31 0.12
CA LYS A 28 11.74 3.14 -0.12
C LYS A 28 12.96 2.22 -0.23
N VAL A 29 13.59 2.17 -1.39
CA VAL A 29 14.74 1.32 -1.69
C VAL A 29 15.98 2.18 -1.82
N SER A 30 17.04 1.81 -1.09
CA SER A 30 18.28 2.55 -1.02
C SER A 30 19.36 2.02 -1.95
N TYR A 31 19.37 0.68 -2.19
CA TYR A 31 20.43 0.03 -2.95
C TYR A 31 19.89 -1.08 -3.83
N ALA A 32 20.62 -1.35 -4.93
CA ALA A 32 20.45 -2.56 -5.73
C ALA A 32 21.74 -3.38 -5.72
N ILE A 33 21.61 -4.68 -5.57
CA ILE A 33 22.69 -5.66 -5.71
C ILE A 33 22.60 -6.23 -7.13
N ASP A 34 23.55 -5.86 -7.99
CA ASP A 34 23.68 -6.41 -9.35
C ASP A 34 24.41 -7.77 -9.26
N LEU A 35 23.72 -8.82 -9.66
CA LEU A 35 24.21 -10.19 -9.63
C LEU A 35 24.68 -10.64 -11.01
N ASN A 36 25.79 -11.40 -11.02
CA ASN A 36 26.14 -12.23 -12.17
C ASN A 36 25.23 -13.48 -12.21
N PRO A 37 25.07 -14.17 -13.34
CA PRO A 37 24.27 -15.40 -13.43
C PRO A 37 24.70 -16.51 -12.47
N ASN A 38 25.94 -16.50 -12.03
CA ASN A 38 26.47 -17.44 -11.04
C ASN A 38 26.19 -17.05 -9.56
N GLY A 39 25.46 -15.95 -9.34
CA GLY A 39 25.09 -15.45 -8.00
C GLY A 39 26.17 -14.60 -7.30
N LYS A 40 27.31 -14.33 -7.93
CA LYS A 40 28.31 -13.41 -7.36
C LYS A 40 27.88 -11.96 -7.55
N ILE A 41 28.14 -11.14 -6.52
CA ILE A 41 27.90 -9.69 -6.60
C ILE A 41 28.85 -9.11 -7.66
N LYS A 42 28.29 -8.44 -8.65
CA LYS A 42 29.00 -7.67 -9.65
C LYS A 42 29.22 -6.24 -9.19
N GLU A 43 28.16 -5.64 -8.64
CA GLU A 43 28.16 -4.27 -8.13
C GLU A 43 27.04 -4.09 -7.11
N ILE A 44 27.21 -3.12 -6.20
CA ILE A 44 26.14 -2.60 -5.35
C ILE A 44 26.06 -1.10 -5.65
N TYR A 45 24.93 -0.62 -6.13
CA TYR A 45 24.77 0.78 -6.45
C TYR A 45 23.58 1.44 -5.73
N PRO A 46 23.71 2.73 -5.38
CA PRO A 46 22.64 3.44 -4.70
C PRO A 46 21.46 3.70 -5.64
N LEU A 47 20.25 3.50 -5.12
CA LEU A 47 18.99 3.92 -5.73
C LEU A 47 18.49 5.16 -4.96
N LYS A 48 19.14 6.28 -5.18
CA LYS A 48 18.83 7.54 -4.47
C LYS A 48 18.60 8.64 -5.51
N THR A 49 17.53 9.42 -5.32
CA THR A 49 17.27 10.63 -6.11
C THR A 49 17.68 11.87 -5.34
N GLU A 50 18.33 12.80 -6.03
CA GLU A 50 18.65 14.11 -5.46
C GLU A 50 17.37 14.93 -5.33
N GLN A 51 17.08 15.41 -4.14
CA GLN A 51 16.03 16.39 -3.87
C GLN A 51 16.61 17.63 -3.21
N THR A 52 16.15 18.79 -3.63
CA THR A 52 16.57 20.06 -3.03
C THR A 52 15.61 20.41 -1.89
N SER A 53 16.09 20.39 -0.66
CA SER A 53 15.34 20.85 0.52
C SER A 53 15.95 22.17 0.99
N GLY A 54 15.34 23.29 0.60
CA GLY A 54 15.89 24.64 0.82
C GLY A 54 17.21 24.83 0.06
N LYS A 55 18.32 25.12 0.78
CA LYS A 55 19.66 25.25 0.20
C LYS A 55 20.51 23.96 0.23
N LYS A 56 19.98 22.87 0.75
CA LYS A 56 20.71 21.60 0.87
C LYS A 56 20.19 20.57 -0.14
N LYS A 57 21.13 19.85 -0.76
CA LYS A 57 20.86 18.68 -1.56
C LYS A 57 20.75 17.47 -0.62
N VAL A 58 19.63 16.75 -0.68
CA VAL A 58 19.39 15.54 0.09
C VAL A 58 19.17 14.39 -0.88
N PHE A 59 19.83 13.27 -0.65
CA PHE A 59 19.66 12.05 -1.43
C PHE A 59 18.65 11.16 -0.74
N LEU A 60 17.48 10.96 -1.36
CA LEU A 60 16.41 10.15 -0.81
C LEU A 60 16.26 8.83 -1.57
N PRO A 61 15.98 7.72 -0.84
CA PRO A 61 15.69 6.43 -1.45
C PRO A 61 14.53 6.50 -2.45
N VAL A 62 14.62 5.71 -3.52
CA VAL A 62 13.60 5.65 -4.57
C VAL A 62 12.42 4.77 -4.12
N ALA A 63 11.19 5.22 -4.36
CA ALA A 63 10.02 4.37 -4.19
C ALA A 63 9.94 3.32 -5.29
N LYS A 64 9.84 2.05 -4.91
CA LYS A 64 9.69 0.91 -5.82
C LYS A 64 8.52 0.04 -5.39
N SER A 65 7.79 -0.50 -6.36
CA SER A 65 6.81 -1.56 -6.11
C SER A 65 7.57 -2.86 -5.80
N VAL A 66 7.30 -3.43 -4.63
CA VAL A 66 7.99 -4.64 -4.15
C VAL A 66 6.96 -5.59 -3.53
N PRO A 67 7.28 -6.88 -3.38
CA PRO A 67 6.46 -7.79 -2.58
C PRO A 67 6.12 -7.22 -1.21
N GLU A 68 4.89 -7.46 -0.76
CA GLU A 68 4.39 -6.88 0.49
C GLU A 68 5.30 -7.20 1.67
N MET A 69 5.70 -6.15 2.38
CA MET A 69 6.63 -6.25 3.49
C MET A 69 5.88 -6.55 4.79
N VAL A 70 6.41 -7.49 5.58
CA VAL A 70 5.87 -7.81 6.90
C VAL A 70 6.15 -6.70 7.92
N THR A 71 5.16 -6.38 8.74
CA THR A 71 5.35 -5.49 9.88
C THR A 71 6.02 -6.28 11.02
N ARG A 72 7.20 -5.83 11.44
CA ARG A 72 7.98 -6.46 12.51
C ARG A 72 7.88 -5.67 13.80
N SER A 73 7.52 -6.32 14.89
CA SER A 73 7.56 -5.73 16.24
C SER A 73 8.76 -6.23 17.04
N SER A 74 9.01 -7.54 17.08
CA SER A 74 10.11 -8.13 17.85
C SER A 74 10.73 -9.39 17.25
N GLY A 75 10.06 -10.05 16.31
CA GLY A 75 10.51 -11.31 15.69
C GLY A 75 11.47 -11.16 14.52
N VAL A 76 12.07 -12.28 14.07
CA VAL A 76 12.72 -12.40 12.76
C VAL A 76 11.69 -12.85 11.75
N ALA A 77 11.47 -12.05 10.70
CA ALA A 77 10.59 -12.39 9.60
C ALA A 77 11.13 -11.72 8.33
N ALA A 78 11.64 -12.52 7.39
CA ALA A 78 12.20 -12.00 6.16
C ALA A 78 11.13 -11.56 5.17
N ASN A 79 11.39 -10.48 4.43
CA ASN A 79 10.63 -10.12 3.24
C ASN A 79 11.15 -10.88 2.02
N PHE A 80 10.42 -10.83 0.92
CA PHE A 80 10.84 -11.41 -0.35
C PHE A 80 11.32 -10.31 -1.30
N LEU A 81 12.44 -10.49 -1.95
CA LEU A 81 13.12 -9.62 -2.92
C LEU A 81 13.52 -8.22 -2.45
N CYS A 82 12.93 -7.70 -1.37
CA CYS A 82 13.23 -6.38 -0.85
C CYS A 82 13.26 -6.43 0.68
N ASP A 83 14.42 -6.24 1.25
CA ASP A 83 14.57 -6.15 2.70
C ASP A 83 15.79 -5.27 3.05
N ASN A 84 15.98 -4.97 4.33
CA ASN A 84 17.12 -4.17 4.71
C ASN A 84 18.45 -4.97 4.62
N VAL A 85 19.55 -4.25 4.62
CA VAL A 85 20.91 -4.79 4.48
C VAL A 85 21.18 -5.98 5.42
N LYS A 86 20.66 -5.94 6.64
CA LYS A 86 20.77 -7.01 7.64
C LYS A 86 20.23 -8.36 7.15
N TYR A 87 19.10 -8.34 6.44
CA TYR A 87 18.48 -9.55 5.88
C TYR A 87 19.13 -9.97 4.56
N MET A 88 19.52 -8.97 3.73
CA MET A 88 19.99 -9.26 2.38
C MET A 88 21.48 -9.60 2.31
N LEU A 89 22.32 -8.98 3.17
CA LEU A 89 23.76 -9.19 3.20
C LEU A 89 24.27 -9.79 4.51
N GLY A 90 23.43 -9.79 5.57
CA GLY A 90 23.85 -10.28 6.88
C GLY A 90 24.85 -9.39 7.60
N ILE A 91 24.77 -8.06 7.38
CA ILE A 91 25.66 -7.07 8.01
C ILE A 91 24.83 -5.90 8.59
N ASP A 92 25.32 -5.29 9.65
CA ASP A 92 24.84 -4.02 10.21
C ASP A 92 25.97 -3.27 10.95
N GLN A 93 25.66 -2.13 11.54
CA GLN A 93 26.64 -1.32 12.29
C GLN A 93 27.32 -2.07 13.44
N SER A 94 26.68 -3.08 14.01
CA SER A 94 27.23 -3.91 15.11
C SER A 94 28.06 -5.09 14.61
N GLY A 95 28.26 -5.19 13.30
CA GLY A 95 28.93 -6.33 12.66
C GLY A 95 28.01 -7.56 12.54
N THR A 96 28.65 -8.72 12.34
CA THR A 96 27.92 -10.00 12.28
C THR A 96 27.73 -10.57 13.69
N ASN A 97 26.55 -10.34 14.26
CA ASN A 97 26.13 -10.96 15.51
C ASN A 97 25.07 -12.04 15.26
N ALA A 98 24.71 -12.82 16.28
CA ALA A 98 23.75 -13.92 16.17
C ALA A 98 22.40 -13.46 15.58
N ARG A 99 21.92 -12.28 15.95
CA ARG A 99 20.66 -11.72 15.43
C ARG A 99 20.74 -11.38 13.95
N VAL A 100 21.86 -10.87 13.49
CA VAL A 100 22.09 -10.54 12.07
C VAL A 100 22.18 -11.82 11.25
N GLN A 101 22.85 -12.87 11.77
CA GLN A 101 22.90 -14.17 11.13
C GLN A 101 21.51 -14.82 11.03
N GLU A 102 20.69 -14.77 12.09
CA GLU A 102 19.28 -15.23 12.05
C GLU A 102 18.46 -14.50 10.98
N CYS A 103 18.63 -13.18 10.85
CA CYS A 103 17.94 -12.38 9.85
C CYS A 103 18.32 -12.81 8.42
N PHE A 104 19.63 -12.98 8.15
CA PHE A 104 20.10 -13.43 6.85
C PHE A 104 19.65 -14.87 6.54
N GLN A 105 19.70 -15.76 7.52
CA GLN A 105 19.26 -17.14 7.37
C GLN A 105 17.75 -17.20 7.02
N ALA A 106 16.92 -16.41 7.70
CA ALA A 106 15.49 -16.31 7.39
C ALA A 106 15.23 -15.79 5.96
N ALA A 107 16.03 -14.82 5.50
CA ALA A 107 15.95 -14.33 4.13
C ALA A 107 16.37 -15.39 3.11
N LYS A 108 17.47 -16.09 3.36
CA LYS A 108 17.95 -17.22 2.55
C LYS A 108 16.87 -18.30 2.42
N GLU A 109 16.30 -18.76 3.53
CA GLU A 109 15.27 -19.79 3.55
C GLU A 109 14.06 -19.38 2.74
N LYS A 110 13.58 -18.15 2.91
CA LYS A 110 12.41 -17.63 2.18
C LYS A 110 12.64 -17.57 0.67
N HIS A 111 13.80 -17.05 0.25
CA HIS A 111 14.12 -16.94 -1.18
C HIS A 111 14.31 -18.31 -1.81
N LEU A 112 15.03 -19.23 -1.16
CA LEU A 112 15.21 -20.59 -1.67
C LEU A 112 13.88 -21.37 -1.71
N ALA A 113 13.00 -21.19 -0.72
CA ALA A 113 11.70 -21.85 -0.72
C ALA A 113 10.82 -21.44 -1.93
N LEU A 114 10.93 -20.19 -2.36
CA LEU A 114 10.13 -19.66 -3.46
C LEU A 114 10.78 -19.85 -4.85
N LEU A 115 12.12 -19.82 -4.94
CA LEU A 115 12.82 -19.69 -6.21
C LEU A 115 13.61 -20.94 -6.65
N LYS A 116 13.95 -21.88 -5.75
CA LYS A 116 14.88 -23.00 -6.06
C LYS A 116 14.48 -23.92 -7.21
N ASN A 117 13.20 -23.97 -7.54
CA ASN A 117 12.67 -24.86 -8.58
C ASN A 117 12.19 -24.06 -9.82
N VAL A 118 12.63 -22.84 -9.95
CA VAL A 118 12.19 -21.93 -11.01
C VAL A 118 13.27 -21.87 -12.10
N ASP A 119 12.90 -22.26 -13.31
CA ASP A 119 13.77 -22.16 -14.48
C ASP A 119 13.74 -20.72 -15.05
N GLU A 120 14.45 -19.84 -14.37
CA GLU A 120 14.57 -18.43 -14.73
C GLU A 120 15.94 -17.88 -14.28
N PRO A 121 16.71 -17.21 -15.17
CA PRO A 121 18.07 -16.77 -14.88
C PRO A 121 18.20 -15.90 -13.63
N MET A 122 17.31 -14.94 -13.42
CA MET A 122 17.29 -14.07 -12.23
C MET A 122 17.03 -14.87 -10.93
N ALA A 123 16.07 -15.80 -10.96
CA ALA A 123 15.76 -16.67 -9.83
C ALA A 123 16.96 -17.56 -9.47
N ASN A 124 17.62 -18.13 -10.49
CA ASN A 124 18.81 -18.94 -10.32
C ASN A 124 19.97 -18.11 -9.74
N ALA A 125 20.20 -16.89 -10.22
CA ALA A 125 21.22 -15.99 -9.70
C ALA A 125 20.99 -15.65 -8.22
N ILE A 126 19.76 -15.35 -7.82
CA ILE A 126 19.40 -15.09 -6.42
C ILE A 126 19.59 -16.33 -5.54
N CYS A 127 19.17 -17.52 -6.00
CA CYS A 127 19.41 -18.78 -5.29
C CYS A 127 20.93 -19.06 -5.11
N ASN A 128 21.71 -18.87 -6.17
CA ASN A 128 23.15 -19.02 -6.13
C ASN A 128 23.80 -18.02 -5.16
N PHE A 129 23.35 -16.76 -5.17
CA PHE A 129 23.81 -15.75 -4.22
C PHE A 129 23.61 -16.22 -2.77
N PHE A 130 22.41 -16.60 -2.36
CA PHE A 130 22.14 -17.03 -1.00
C PHE A 130 22.87 -18.33 -0.60
N ASN A 131 23.20 -19.19 -1.56
CA ASN A 131 23.98 -20.40 -1.30
C ASN A 131 25.47 -20.15 -1.16
N LEU A 132 26.03 -19.17 -1.88
CA LEU A 132 27.46 -18.86 -1.92
C LEU A 132 27.88 -17.77 -0.92
N TRP A 133 26.96 -16.87 -0.59
CA TRP A 133 27.25 -15.71 0.25
C TRP A 133 27.43 -16.12 1.72
N ASN A 134 28.56 -15.68 2.30
CA ASN A 134 28.84 -15.82 3.73
C ASN A 134 28.91 -14.44 4.39
N PRO A 135 27.98 -14.09 5.29
CA PRO A 135 28.00 -12.82 6.02
C PRO A 135 29.30 -12.56 6.82
N GLU A 136 29.96 -13.60 7.33
CA GLU A 136 31.18 -13.45 8.12
C GLU A 136 32.35 -12.88 7.29
N THR A 137 32.35 -13.16 5.99
CA THR A 137 33.37 -12.68 5.06
C THR A 137 32.83 -11.60 4.12
N ALA A 138 31.69 -10.97 4.45
CA ALA A 138 31.03 -9.98 3.61
C ALA A 138 31.96 -8.80 3.25
N TYR A 139 32.78 -8.34 4.20
CA TYR A 139 33.71 -7.23 3.98
C TYR A 139 34.97 -7.61 3.18
N ASP A 140 35.20 -8.88 2.90
CA ASP A 140 36.24 -9.32 1.95
C ASP A 140 35.80 -9.02 0.50
N ASN A 141 34.51 -8.92 0.27
CA ASN A 141 33.95 -8.50 -1.03
C ASN A 141 34.24 -7.01 -1.27
N ALA A 142 34.87 -6.69 -2.40
CA ALA A 142 35.26 -5.32 -2.75
C ALA A 142 34.03 -4.37 -2.81
N CYS A 143 32.91 -4.82 -3.42
CA CYS A 143 31.71 -4.01 -3.56
C CYS A 143 31.07 -3.64 -2.21
N VAL A 144 31.12 -4.56 -1.23
CA VAL A 144 30.62 -4.32 0.13
C VAL A 144 31.57 -3.40 0.90
N ARG A 145 32.88 -3.67 0.81
CA ARG A 145 33.90 -2.89 1.51
C ARG A 145 33.91 -1.43 1.08
N GLU A 146 33.81 -1.15 -0.23
CA GLU A 146 33.79 0.21 -0.78
C GLU A 146 32.58 1.02 -0.31
N LYS A 147 31.49 0.37 0.04
CA LYS A 147 30.22 1.00 0.48
C LYS A 147 29.86 0.68 1.93
N SER A 148 30.83 0.21 2.71
CA SER A 148 30.58 -0.28 4.07
C SER A 148 29.88 0.75 4.95
N ASP A 149 30.33 2.00 4.93
CA ASP A 149 29.75 3.07 5.75
C ASP A 149 28.29 3.31 5.41
N GLU A 150 27.97 3.42 4.12
CA GLU A 150 26.60 3.63 3.64
C GLU A 150 25.68 2.43 3.91
N LEU A 151 26.19 1.20 3.71
CA LEU A 151 25.43 -0.04 3.94
C LEU A 151 25.17 -0.25 5.44
N ASN A 152 26.11 0.12 6.29
CA ASN A 152 25.96 0.05 7.74
C ASN A 152 24.94 1.04 8.30
N GLU A 153 24.67 2.16 7.61
CA GLU A 153 23.54 3.04 7.94
C GLU A 153 22.17 2.36 7.71
N GLY A 154 22.17 1.27 6.93
CA GLY A 154 20.97 0.49 6.63
C GLY A 154 20.28 0.94 5.37
N GLY A 155 19.02 0.51 5.23
CA GLY A 155 18.18 0.78 4.06
C GLY A 155 17.73 -0.50 3.36
N ASN A 156 16.66 -0.41 2.59
CA ASN A 156 16.16 -1.55 1.82
C ASN A 156 17.01 -1.77 0.57
N VAL A 157 17.21 -3.03 0.28
CA VAL A 157 18.02 -3.54 -0.82
C VAL A 157 17.17 -4.45 -1.70
N ILE A 158 17.35 -4.37 -3.01
CA ILE A 158 16.73 -5.26 -4.01
C ILE A 158 17.79 -5.92 -4.88
N PHE A 159 17.41 -6.98 -5.61
CA PHE A 159 18.29 -7.64 -6.58
C PHE A 159 18.01 -7.16 -8.00
N CYS A 160 19.06 -7.16 -8.83
CA CYS A 160 18.96 -6.95 -10.26
C CYS A 160 20.04 -7.76 -11.02
N MET A 161 19.90 -7.84 -12.33
CA MET A 161 20.91 -8.27 -13.29
C MET A 161 21.00 -7.21 -14.39
N GLY A 162 22.03 -6.37 -14.32
CA GLY A 162 22.10 -5.17 -15.14
C GLY A 162 20.98 -4.20 -14.86
N ASN A 163 20.11 -3.94 -15.85
CA ASN A 163 18.98 -3.02 -15.70
C ASN A 163 17.67 -3.70 -15.27
N ASP A 164 17.63 -5.03 -15.22
CA ASP A 164 16.42 -5.79 -14.92
C ASP A 164 16.34 -6.06 -13.43
N PHE A 165 15.34 -5.51 -12.77
CA PHE A 165 15.11 -5.73 -11.35
C PHE A 165 14.30 -7.01 -11.10
N ALA A 166 14.66 -7.75 -10.06
CA ALA A 166 14.02 -9.03 -9.74
C ALA A 166 12.52 -8.94 -9.48
N GLN A 167 12.06 -7.86 -8.83
CA GLN A 167 10.64 -7.63 -8.57
C GLN A 167 9.85 -7.23 -9.82
N ASP A 168 10.52 -6.87 -10.91
CA ASP A 168 9.89 -6.53 -12.19
C ASP A 168 9.83 -7.72 -13.16
N ASN A 169 10.50 -8.84 -12.86
CA ASN A 169 10.50 -10.06 -13.65
C ASN A 169 9.14 -10.77 -13.58
N ASP A 170 8.52 -11.03 -14.72
CA ASP A 170 7.15 -11.57 -14.80
C ASP A 170 7.01 -12.99 -14.22
N THR A 171 8.05 -13.83 -14.35
CA THR A 171 8.03 -15.17 -13.77
C THR A 171 8.06 -15.11 -12.24
N ILE A 172 8.94 -14.26 -11.68
CA ILE A 172 9.06 -14.08 -10.25
C ILE A 172 7.81 -13.41 -9.66
N LYS A 173 7.21 -12.43 -10.38
CA LYS A 173 5.90 -11.84 -10.01
C LYS A 173 4.82 -12.91 -9.87
N LYS A 174 4.66 -13.78 -10.87
CA LYS A 174 3.66 -14.86 -10.84
C LYS A 174 3.87 -15.82 -9.67
N ILE A 175 5.11 -16.11 -9.32
CA ILE A 175 5.41 -16.96 -8.15
C ILE A 175 4.96 -16.29 -6.87
N TRP A 176 5.27 -15.00 -6.70
CA TRP A 176 4.84 -14.25 -5.54
C TRP A 176 3.32 -14.12 -5.46
N ASP A 177 2.65 -13.79 -6.55
CA ASP A 177 1.20 -13.68 -6.62
C ASP A 177 0.53 -15.01 -6.23
N ASN A 178 1.02 -16.15 -6.75
CA ASN A 178 0.56 -17.47 -6.37
C ASN A 178 0.81 -17.77 -4.88
N TYR A 179 2.00 -17.44 -4.37
CA TYR A 179 2.31 -17.62 -2.96
C TYR A 179 1.36 -16.83 -2.05
N VAL A 180 1.06 -15.58 -2.39
CA VAL A 180 0.10 -14.74 -1.64
C VAL A 180 -1.30 -15.33 -1.65
N VAL A 181 -1.75 -15.89 -2.77
CA VAL A 181 -3.04 -16.56 -2.88
C VAL A 181 -3.09 -17.81 -1.99
N HIS A 182 -2.05 -18.65 -2.01
CA HIS A 182 -2.02 -19.92 -1.26
C HIS A 182 -1.70 -19.77 0.23
N GLN A 183 -1.16 -18.62 0.69
CA GLN A 183 -1.00 -18.36 2.13
C GLN A 183 -2.33 -18.19 2.88
N THR A 184 -3.46 -18.14 2.18
CA THR A 184 -4.80 -17.97 2.75
C THR A 184 -5.41 -19.27 3.30
N GLU A 185 -4.65 -20.35 3.39
CA GLU A 185 -5.17 -21.67 3.82
C GLU A 185 -5.19 -21.87 5.35
N ASN A 186 -5.55 -20.88 6.16
CA ASN A 186 -5.77 -21.16 7.59
C ASN A 186 -6.88 -20.34 8.26
N THR A 187 -7.98 -20.98 8.54
CA THR A 187 -8.66 -21.28 9.81
C THR A 187 -9.82 -20.41 10.28
N ASN A 188 -10.05 -19.21 9.82
CA ASN A 188 -11.27 -18.47 10.19
C ASN A 188 -12.02 -17.97 8.95
N ASP A 189 -12.55 -18.93 8.21
CA ASP A 189 -13.43 -18.65 7.09
C ASP A 189 -14.78 -18.11 7.60
N GLY A 190 -15.24 -17.07 6.94
CA GLY A 190 -16.53 -16.46 7.23
C GLY A 190 -17.09 -15.76 6.00
N ILE A 191 -18.32 -15.29 6.10
CA ILE A 191 -18.92 -14.43 5.07
C ILE A 191 -18.42 -13.00 5.29
N CYS A 192 -17.75 -12.46 4.28
CA CYS A 192 -17.27 -11.07 4.30
C CYS A 192 -18.46 -10.09 4.23
N LEU A 193 -18.58 -9.19 5.19
CA LEU A 193 -19.63 -8.18 5.19
C LEU A 193 -19.51 -7.15 4.05
N ALA A 194 -18.32 -6.99 3.48
CA ALA A 194 -18.12 -6.05 2.37
C ALA A 194 -18.42 -6.65 1.00
N THR A 195 -18.10 -7.94 0.77
CA THR A 195 -18.26 -8.57 -0.55
C THR A 195 -19.39 -9.61 -0.61
N GLY A 196 -19.82 -10.14 0.54
CA GLY A 196 -20.79 -11.23 0.62
C GLY A 196 -20.19 -12.62 0.34
N GLU A 197 -18.91 -12.71 0.06
CA GLU A 197 -18.22 -13.95 -0.30
C GLU A 197 -17.71 -14.69 0.94
N LYS A 198 -17.64 -16.02 0.84
CA LYS A 198 -16.97 -16.84 1.85
C LYS A 198 -15.45 -16.74 1.64
N THR A 199 -14.74 -16.25 2.64
CA THR A 199 -13.30 -15.98 2.58
C THR A 199 -12.69 -15.98 3.97
N GLU A 200 -11.37 -16.02 4.04
CA GLU A 200 -10.63 -15.82 5.29
C GLU A 200 -10.84 -14.41 5.82
N ILE A 201 -11.25 -14.30 7.09
CA ILE A 201 -11.55 -13.02 7.76
C ILE A 201 -10.27 -12.39 8.32
N ALA A 202 -10.11 -11.09 8.11
CA ALA A 202 -9.01 -10.33 8.66
C ALA A 202 -9.18 -10.16 10.18
N ARG A 203 -8.21 -10.61 10.95
CA ARG A 203 -8.22 -10.46 12.42
C ARG A 203 -7.98 -9.02 12.85
N ILE A 204 -7.11 -8.30 12.16
CA ILE A 204 -6.74 -6.90 12.42
C ILE A 204 -6.78 -6.17 11.08
N HIS A 205 -7.30 -4.96 11.10
CA HIS A 205 -7.32 -4.10 9.92
C HIS A 205 -6.15 -3.11 9.94
N ARG A 206 -5.63 -2.79 8.76
CA ARG A 206 -4.56 -1.80 8.59
C ARG A 206 -5.03 -0.42 8.95
N GLY A 207 -4.08 0.39 9.43
CA GLY A 207 -4.36 1.78 9.80
C GLY A 207 -4.59 2.68 8.59
N ILE A 208 -5.54 3.56 8.74
CA ILE A 208 -5.82 4.66 7.81
C ILE A 208 -4.98 5.87 8.22
N LYS A 209 -4.29 6.47 7.26
CA LYS A 209 -3.39 7.62 7.45
C LYS A 209 -3.99 8.87 6.81
N GLY A 210 -3.47 10.04 7.18
CA GLY A 210 -3.85 11.30 6.53
C GLY A 210 -5.07 12.00 7.14
N VAL A 211 -5.64 11.49 8.24
CA VAL A 211 -6.69 12.20 8.99
C VAL A 211 -6.03 13.05 10.07
N PRO A 212 -6.16 14.39 10.05
CA PRO A 212 -5.58 15.29 11.05
C PRO A 212 -6.07 14.96 12.45
N GLY A 213 -5.18 15.01 13.44
CA GLY A 213 -5.51 14.70 14.84
C GLY A 213 -5.59 13.20 15.17
N ALA A 214 -5.56 12.31 14.16
CA ALA A 214 -5.46 10.87 14.37
C ALA A 214 -3.99 10.42 14.50
N GLN A 215 -3.79 9.19 14.95
CA GLN A 215 -2.45 8.60 15.08
C GLN A 215 -1.72 8.59 13.73
N THR A 216 -0.53 9.17 13.67
CA THR A 216 0.25 9.34 12.42
C THR A 216 0.70 8.04 11.78
N SER A 217 0.94 6.99 12.58
CA SER A 217 1.25 5.63 12.08
C SER A 217 0.06 4.94 11.41
N GLY A 218 -1.14 5.47 11.60
CA GLY A 218 -2.41 5.01 11.10
C GLY A 218 -3.41 4.73 12.22
N ALA A 219 -4.67 5.12 12.00
CA ALA A 219 -5.79 4.89 12.91
C ALA A 219 -6.77 3.87 12.31
N ALA A 220 -7.33 3.00 13.13
CA ALA A 220 -8.19 1.92 12.64
C ALA A 220 -9.62 2.42 12.39
N LEU A 221 -10.19 2.09 11.24
CA LEU A 221 -11.60 2.32 10.94
C LEU A 221 -12.48 1.21 11.53
N VAL A 222 -12.01 -0.03 11.48
CA VAL A 222 -12.67 -1.19 12.11
C VAL A 222 -11.69 -1.77 13.12
N SER A 223 -12.06 -1.78 14.42
CA SER A 223 -11.18 -2.23 15.50
C SER A 223 -11.97 -2.63 16.74
N PHE A 224 -11.61 -3.77 17.31
CA PHE A 224 -12.13 -4.33 18.55
C PHE A 224 -10.94 -4.67 19.45
N ASN A 225 -10.37 -3.67 20.13
CA ASN A 225 -9.11 -3.79 20.85
C ASN A 225 -9.28 -3.94 22.38
N ALA A 226 -10.49 -4.21 22.85
CA ALA A 226 -10.76 -4.49 24.25
C ALA A 226 -11.85 -5.56 24.36
N PRO A 227 -11.79 -6.44 25.38
CA PRO A 227 -12.80 -7.49 25.60
C PRO A 227 -14.23 -6.96 25.70
N ALA A 228 -14.42 -5.71 26.16
CA ALA A 228 -15.73 -5.06 26.23
C ALA A 228 -16.39 -4.83 24.85
N PHE A 229 -15.64 -4.91 23.75
CA PHE A 229 -16.13 -4.77 22.39
C PHE A 229 -16.36 -6.13 21.71
N GLU A 230 -16.01 -7.22 22.37
CA GLU A 230 -16.12 -8.57 21.85
C GLU A 230 -17.46 -9.20 22.23
N SER A 231 -18.03 -9.98 21.33
CA SER A 231 -19.33 -10.64 21.51
C SER A 231 -19.30 -12.05 20.97
N TYR A 232 -20.12 -12.92 21.54
CA TYR A 232 -20.28 -14.31 21.08
C TYR A 232 -18.98 -15.11 21.02
N GLY A 233 -18.00 -14.81 21.89
CA GLY A 233 -16.69 -15.50 21.90
C GLY A 233 -15.81 -15.19 20.69
N LYS A 234 -16.12 -14.13 19.92
CA LYS A 234 -15.31 -13.68 18.78
C LYS A 234 -14.31 -12.64 19.23
N GLU A 235 -13.06 -12.88 18.95
CA GLU A 235 -11.97 -11.94 19.23
C GLU A 235 -11.79 -10.90 18.14
N GLN A 236 -11.45 -9.69 18.50
CA GLN A 236 -11.04 -8.60 17.61
C GLN A 236 -12.00 -8.42 16.41
N SER A 237 -11.48 -8.21 15.20
CA SER A 237 -12.29 -7.91 14.00
C SER A 237 -13.14 -9.08 13.49
N TYR A 238 -13.05 -10.28 14.11
CA TYR A 238 -14.04 -11.35 13.87
C TYR A 238 -15.45 -10.97 14.32
N ASN A 239 -15.60 -9.94 15.13
CA ASN A 239 -16.89 -9.33 15.50
C ASN A 239 -17.56 -8.56 14.37
N ALA A 240 -16.77 -8.07 13.38
CA ALA A 240 -17.25 -7.45 12.15
C ALA A 240 -16.49 -8.10 10.99
N PRO A 241 -16.90 -9.30 10.54
CA PRO A 241 -16.10 -10.11 9.64
C PRO A 241 -15.95 -9.44 8.26
N VAL A 242 -14.75 -9.00 7.96
CA VAL A 242 -14.33 -8.48 6.66
C VAL A 242 -13.19 -9.36 6.16
N GLY A 243 -13.30 -9.87 4.94
CA GLY A 243 -12.29 -10.73 4.33
C GLY A 243 -10.94 -10.01 4.16
N LYS A 244 -9.84 -10.76 4.20
CA LYS A 244 -8.48 -10.20 4.04
C LYS A 244 -8.32 -9.39 2.75
N TYR A 245 -8.92 -9.84 1.65
CA TYR A 245 -8.91 -9.07 0.41
C TYR A 245 -9.65 -7.74 0.55
N ALA A 246 -10.87 -7.76 1.09
CA ALA A 246 -11.67 -6.57 1.25
C ALA A 246 -11.03 -5.58 2.25
N GLU A 247 -10.38 -6.11 3.31
CA GLU A 247 -9.60 -5.31 4.25
C GLU A 247 -8.45 -4.58 3.55
N PHE A 248 -7.64 -5.32 2.79
CA PHE A 248 -6.55 -4.76 1.98
C PHE A 248 -7.07 -3.71 1.00
N ALA A 249 -8.13 -4.03 0.26
CA ALA A 249 -8.68 -3.20 -0.79
C ALA A 249 -9.20 -1.86 -0.23
N TYR A 250 -10.10 -1.89 0.79
CA TYR A 250 -10.67 -0.67 1.30
C TYR A 250 -9.64 0.23 2.02
N THR A 251 -8.68 -0.37 2.74
CA THR A 251 -7.64 0.41 3.43
C THR A 251 -6.67 1.04 2.45
N THR A 252 -6.33 0.36 1.36
CA THR A 252 -5.48 0.87 0.29
C THR A 252 -6.17 2.01 -0.47
N ALA A 253 -7.43 1.81 -0.89
CA ALA A 253 -8.19 2.85 -1.58
C ALA A 253 -8.36 4.10 -0.69
N LEU A 254 -8.75 3.92 0.57
CA LEU A 254 -8.97 5.05 1.46
C LEU A 254 -7.67 5.82 1.76
N ASN A 255 -6.55 5.12 1.96
CA ASN A 255 -5.25 5.77 2.12
C ASN A 255 -4.82 6.54 0.86
N TYR A 256 -5.09 6.00 -0.32
CA TYR A 256 -4.82 6.70 -1.59
C TYR A 256 -5.69 7.95 -1.72
N LEU A 257 -7.00 7.84 -1.50
CA LEU A 257 -7.93 8.96 -1.56
C LEU A 257 -7.54 10.07 -0.58
N LEU A 258 -7.20 9.72 0.66
CA LEU A 258 -6.77 10.67 1.70
C LEU A 258 -5.41 11.33 1.40
N SER A 259 -4.57 10.71 0.60
CA SER A 259 -3.28 11.31 0.17
C SER A 259 -3.44 12.32 -0.97
N ASN A 260 -4.58 12.32 -1.65
CA ASN A 260 -4.86 13.19 -2.79
C ASN A 260 -5.69 14.41 -2.35
N ARG A 261 -5.11 15.60 -2.47
CA ARG A 261 -5.75 16.86 -2.07
C ARG A 261 -6.99 17.20 -2.88
N ASP A 262 -7.07 16.73 -4.14
CA ASP A 262 -8.22 16.96 -5.02
C ASP A 262 -9.43 16.07 -4.67
N LYS A 263 -9.23 15.10 -3.77
CA LYS A 263 -10.25 14.15 -3.32
C LYS A 263 -10.60 14.32 -1.84
N THR A 264 -10.07 15.36 -1.20
CA THR A 264 -10.27 15.62 0.23
C THR A 264 -10.45 17.09 0.54
N PHE A 265 -11.21 17.38 1.58
CA PHE A 265 -11.19 18.69 2.23
C PHE A 265 -11.37 18.54 3.74
N GLN A 266 -10.83 19.50 4.49
CA GLN A 266 -10.94 19.50 5.94
C GLN A 266 -12.21 20.25 6.37
N LEU A 267 -13.02 19.63 7.23
CA LEU A 267 -14.21 20.21 7.81
C LEU A 267 -14.07 20.22 9.34
N GLY A 268 -13.63 21.35 9.90
CA GLY A 268 -13.26 21.43 11.30
C GLY A 268 -12.15 20.43 11.65
N ASP A 269 -12.37 19.57 12.62
CA ASP A 269 -11.43 18.50 13.02
C ASP A 269 -11.57 17.23 12.18
N SER A 270 -12.52 17.19 11.25
CA SER A 270 -12.81 16.03 10.43
C SER A 270 -12.22 16.16 9.04
N MET A 271 -11.92 15.03 8.41
CA MET A 271 -11.51 14.93 7.02
C MET A 271 -12.64 14.34 6.18
N VAL A 272 -13.06 15.07 5.17
CA VAL A 272 -14.00 14.58 4.17
C VAL A 272 -13.23 14.06 2.98
N VAL A 273 -13.53 12.84 2.57
CA VAL A 273 -13.02 12.21 1.36
C VAL A 273 -14.17 11.87 0.43
N TYR A 274 -13.97 12.05 -0.87
CA TYR A 274 -15.02 11.84 -1.87
C TYR A 274 -14.46 11.26 -3.17
N TRP A 275 -15.29 10.48 -3.87
CA TRP A 275 -14.93 9.88 -5.17
C TRP A 275 -16.20 9.54 -5.95
N ALA A 276 -16.08 9.53 -7.28
CA ALA A 276 -17.12 9.03 -8.19
C ALA A 276 -16.92 7.52 -8.41
N GLU A 277 -18.02 6.78 -8.55
CA GLU A 277 -17.96 5.40 -9.02
C GLU A 277 -17.32 5.36 -10.42
N ASN A 278 -16.50 4.36 -10.69
CA ASN A 278 -15.75 4.19 -11.94
C ASN A 278 -14.64 5.23 -12.22
N GLY A 279 -14.22 6.02 -11.21
CA GLY A 279 -13.03 6.87 -11.30
C GLY A 279 -13.10 8.04 -12.28
N MET A 280 -14.30 8.47 -12.68
CA MET A 280 -14.48 9.61 -13.58
C MET A 280 -14.01 10.91 -12.91
N GLU A 281 -12.85 11.40 -13.33
CA GLU A 281 -12.20 12.60 -12.77
C GLU A 281 -13.04 13.86 -12.94
N GLU A 282 -13.85 13.95 -13.97
CA GLU A 282 -14.71 15.10 -14.26
C GLU A 282 -15.71 15.36 -13.15
N TYR A 283 -16.34 14.30 -12.62
CA TYR A 283 -17.25 14.40 -11.47
C TYR A 283 -16.54 14.84 -10.20
N GLN A 284 -15.31 14.37 -10.00
CA GLN A 284 -14.50 14.73 -8.86
C GLN A 284 -14.08 16.20 -8.92
N LYS A 285 -13.65 16.66 -10.09
CA LYS A 285 -13.28 18.09 -10.31
C LYS A 285 -14.48 19.01 -10.07
N THR A 286 -15.66 18.65 -10.57
CA THR A 286 -16.87 19.43 -10.36
C THR A 286 -17.26 19.52 -8.90
N PHE A 287 -17.19 18.39 -8.16
CA PHE A 287 -17.49 18.38 -6.74
C PHE A 287 -16.44 19.16 -5.93
N SER A 288 -15.17 18.98 -6.24
CA SER A 288 -14.06 19.75 -5.63
C SER A 288 -14.28 21.25 -5.82
N PHE A 289 -14.68 21.66 -7.01
CA PHE A 289 -14.98 23.04 -7.35
C PHE A 289 -16.17 23.59 -6.56
N VAL A 290 -17.25 22.79 -6.39
CA VAL A 290 -18.43 23.18 -5.60
C VAL A 290 -18.10 23.31 -4.11
N MET A 291 -17.27 22.42 -3.58
CA MET A 291 -16.92 22.38 -2.15
C MET A 291 -15.79 23.36 -1.77
N ASN A 292 -14.96 23.75 -2.73
CA ASN A 292 -13.83 24.67 -2.52
C ASN A 292 -13.80 25.74 -3.61
N PRO A 293 -14.83 26.62 -3.69
CA PRO A 293 -14.91 27.62 -4.73
C PRO A 293 -13.77 28.64 -4.60
N HIS A 294 -12.90 28.69 -5.59
CA HIS A 294 -12.03 29.84 -5.77
C HIS A 294 -12.89 31.05 -6.13
N ILE A 295 -12.64 32.19 -5.51
CA ILE A 295 -13.45 33.43 -5.55
C ILE A 295 -13.72 33.92 -6.99
N ASP A 296 -12.97 33.48 -7.98
CA ASP A 296 -13.05 33.96 -9.37
C ASP A 296 -14.08 33.21 -10.26
N ASN A 297 -14.83 32.23 -9.72
CA ASN A 297 -15.68 31.33 -10.52
C ASN A 297 -17.18 31.33 -10.15
N GLU A 298 -17.70 32.45 -9.63
CA GLU A 298 -19.11 32.58 -9.23
C GLU A 298 -20.12 32.26 -10.37
N GLU A 299 -19.81 32.70 -11.59
CA GLU A 299 -20.67 32.42 -12.76
C GLU A 299 -20.77 30.94 -13.12
N GLN A 300 -19.67 30.19 -12.98
CA GLN A 300 -19.62 28.77 -13.28
C GLN A 300 -20.36 27.97 -12.21
N LEU A 301 -20.24 28.34 -10.94
CA LEU A 301 -21.03 27.80 -9.83
C LEU A 301 -22.53 28.02 -10.05
N GLN A 302 -22.95 29.24 -10.43
CA GLN A 302 -24.33 29.58 -10.70
C GLN A 302 -24.90 28.70 -11.82
N ARG A 303 -24.15 28.49 -12.90
CA ARG A 303 -24.56 27.62 -14.04
C ARG A 303 -24.72 26.16 -13.60
N ILE A 304 -23.80 25.64 -12.76
CA ILE A 304 -23.90 24.29 -12.21
C ILE A 304 -25.16 24.15 -11.35
N PHE A 305 -25.41 25.08 -10.42
CA PHE A 305 -26.61 25.06 -9.58
C PHE A 305 -27.91 25.22 -10.37
N ASP A 306 -27.92 26.05 -11.39
CA ASP A 306 -29.11 26.26 -12.24
C ASP A 306 -29.42 25.02 -13.11
N SER A 307 -28.39 24.30 -13.54
CA SER A 307 -28.54 23.06 -14.29
C SER A 307 -29.01 21.92 -13.39
N LEU A 308 -28.46 21.83 -12.16
CA LEU A 308 -28.90 20.88 -11.12
C LEU A 308 -30.36 21.06 -10.75
N LYS A 309 -30.81 22.33 -10.57
CA LYS A 309 -32.24 22.65 -10.30
C LYS A 309 -33.18 22.25 -11.42
N LYS A 310 -32.72 22.22 -12.65
CA LYS A 310 -33.53 21.89 -13.84
C LYS A 310 -33.48 20.41 -14.21
N SER A 311 -32.80 19.56 -13.41
CA SER A 311 -32.55 18.11 -13.69
C SER A 311 -32.03 17.88 -15.11
N ARG A 312 -31.18 18.77 -15.60
CA ARG A 312 -30.54 18.68 -16.91
C ARG A 312 -29.07 18.26 -16.73
N TYR A 313 -28.51 17.66 -17.78
CA TYR A 313 -27.06 17.40 -17.83
C TYR A 313 -26.31 18.70 -17.55
N VAL A 314 -25.35 18.64 -16.67
CA VAL A 314 -24.42 19.73 -16.41
C VAL A 314 -23.26 19.55 -17.36
N ASP A 315 -23.07 20.50 -18.26
CA ASP A 315 -21.91 20.58 -19.11
C ASP A 315 -20.81 21.32 -18.34
N VAL A 316 -19.79 20.58 -17.90
CA VAL A 316 -18.61 21.14 -17.28
C VAL A 316 -17.44 20.76 -18.17
N ASP A 317 -16.79 21.77 -18.74
CA ASP A 317 -15.62 21.61 -19.63
C ASP A 317 -15.88 20.66 -20.82
N ASN A 318 -17.07 20.72 -21.44
CA ASN A 318 -17.55 19.87 -22.53
C ASN A 318 -17.79 18.39 -22.19
N VAL A 319 -17.96 18.07 -20.91
CA VAL A 319 -18.34 16.73 -20.44
C VAL A 319 -19.80 16.75 -19.97
N GLN A 320 -20.64 15.91 -20.58
CA GLN A 320 -22.01 15.70 -20.12
C GLN A 320 -22.01 14.80 -18.90
N MET A 321 -22.32 15.35 -17.74
CA MET A 321 -22.40 14.60 -16.50
C MET A 321 -23.71 13.84 -16.38
N ASP A 322 -23.63 12.53 -16.16
CA ASP A 322 -24.78 11.68 -15.89
C ASP A 322 -25.13 11.74 -14.40
N PHE A 323 -26.35 12.17 -14.06
CA PHE A 323 -26.83 12.22 -12.69
C PHE A 323 -27.17 10.84 -12.08
N GLU A 324 -27.16 9.77 -12.87
CA GLU A 324 -27.31 8.41 -12.38
C GLU A 324 -25.99 7.84 -11.84
N GLN A 325 -24.87 8.53 -12.03
CA GLN A 325 -23.56 8.15 -11.53
C GLN A 325 -23.52 8.22 -10.00
N SER A 326 -23.18 7.12 -9.35
CA SER A 326 -23.00 7.08 -7.90
C SER A 326 -21.77 7.91 -7.50
N PHE A 327 -21.95 8.77 -6.51
CA PHE A 327 -20.92 9.58 -5.92
C PHE A 327 -20.88 9.35 -4.41
N TYR A 328 -19.68 9.09 -3.88
CA TYR A 328 -19.50 8.73 -2.48
C TYR A 328 -18.81 9.85 -1.72
N ILE A 329 -19.33 10.16 -0.52
CA ILE A 329 -18.73 11.10 0.43
C ILE A 329 -18.58 10.37 1.75
N LEU A 330 -17.39 10.44 2.36
CA LEU A 330 -17.08 9.85 3.63
C LEU A 330 -16.42 10.89 4.54
N CYS A 331 -17.05 11.18 5.68
CA CYS A 331 -16.51 12.10 6.67
C CYS A 331 -15.92 11.30 7.84
N LEU A 332 -14.63 11.49 8.08
CA LEU A 332 -13.85 10.80 9.10
C LEU A 332 -13.40 11.78 10.17
N ALA A 333 -13.74 11.49 11.42
CA ALA A 333 -13.26 12.24 12.58
C ALA A 333 -12.17 11.46 13.32
N PRO A 334 -11.12 12.14 13.84
CA PRO A 334 -10.08 11.51 14.61
C PRO A 334 -10.59 11.11 16.01
N ASN A 335 -10.18 9.92 16.45
CA ASN A 335 -10.41 9.44 17.81
C ASN A 335 -9.17 8.65 18.27
N ALA A 336 -8.07 9.36 18.53
CA ALA A 336 -6.76 8.81 18.87
C ALA A 336 -6.28 7.74 17.85
N ALA A 337 -6.20 6.48 18.27
CA ALA A 337 -5.81 5.35 17.40
C ALA A 337 -6.96 4.79 16.54
N ARG A 338 -8.13 5.44 16.53
CA ARG A 338 -9.32 5.04 15.77
C ARG A 338 -9.88 6.20 14.96
N LEU A 339 -10.73 5.87 14.01
CA LEU A 339 -11.52 6.83 13.24
C LEU A 339 -13.01 6.59 13.50
N SER A 340 -13.75 7.69 13.62
CA SER A 340 -15.21 7.67 13.61
C SER A 340 -15.71 8.08 12.23
N CYS A 341 -16.59 7.28 11.64
CA CYS A 341 -17.31 7.64 10.44
C CYS A 341 -18.52 8.49 10.85
N LEU A 342 -18.48 9.80 10.62
CA LEU A 342 -19.57 10.71 10.98
C LEU A 342 -20.68 10.72 9.94
N LEU A 343 -20.31 10.63 8.67
CA LEU A 343 -21.25 10.66 7.56
C LEU A 343 -20.67 9.83 6.42
N TYR A 344 -21.52 9.02 5.79
CA TYR A 344 -21.27 8.55 4.44
C TYR A 344 -22.57 8.64 3.65
N THR A 345 -22.49 9.00 2.38
CA THR A 345 -23.62 9.07 1.47
C THR A 345 -23.23 8.56 0.10
N SER A 346 -24.16 7.91 -0.52
CA SER A 346 -24.19 7.62 -1.94
C SER A 346 -25.44 8.32 -2.47
N PRO A 347 -25.35 9.55 -2.98
CA PRO A 347 -26.52 10.21 -3.52
C PRO A 347 -27.00 9.42 -4.73
N SER A 348 -28.02 8.61 -4.52
CA SER A 348 -28.83 8.08 -5.61
C SER A 348 -30.05 8.98 -5.72
N PRO A 349 -30.33 9.56 -6.88
CA PRO A 349 -31.56 10.32 -7.10
C PRO A 349 -32.83 9.50 -6.94
N ARG A 350 -32.73 8.19 -6.77
CA ARG A 350 -33.84 7.24 -6.67
C ARG A 350 -33.94 6.55 -5.30
N ASP A 351 -33.60 7.21 -4.21
CA ASP A 351 -33.99 6.67 -2.91
C ASP A 351 -35.52 6.86 -2.74
N PRO A 352 -36.35 5.80 -2.82
CA PRO A 352 -37.79 5.92 -2.77
C PRO A 352 -38.34 6.36 -1.41
N LYS A 353 -37.47 6.64 -0.44
CA LYS A 353 -37.81 7.10 0.91
C LYS A 353 -37.78 8.63 1.05
N THR A 354 -37.41 9.36 0.02
CA THR A 354 -37.35 10.82 0.03
C THR A 354 -38.40 11.49 -0.88
N SER A 355 -39.44 10.77 -1.32
CA SER A 355 -40.62 11.34 -2.00
C SER A 355 -41.78 11.53 -1.04
#